data_ec8b6306b431ecde412dbee88ac3cd97
#
_entry.id   ec8b6306b431ecde412dbee88ac3cd97
#
_cell.length_a   1.000
_cell.length_b   1.000
_cell.length_c   1.000
_cell.angle_alpha   90.00
_cell.angle_beta   90.00
_cell.angle_gamma   90.00
#
_symmetry.space_group_name_H-M   'P 1'
#
loop_
_entity.id
_entity.type
_entity.pdbx_description
1 polymer ?
#
loop_
_entity_poly.entity_id
_entity_poly.type
_entity_poly.pdbx_seq_one_letter_code
_entity_poly.pdbx_strand_id
1 'polypeptide(L)'
;MHAERGLGSVLGLLLGALLQGGCDATLPVEPSAGPHQPWVLPESLRAQVKSTLDRYGDQPAAARGADQGSDPAALDPTHAYSRGELIDLAQRRNPATRAAWEQARQAALATGVPRATLLPRLAASVVGGYQRLSTPVTLPFGGTRTLTTDVQAVIPILTVEWLLFDFGERTSALEVTDHLATVARVQFNQAHQQVVFDVNRAFNAGGAAGRKEAAAGRALAAARQVLAAAETRAQRGVGTRIEIAQANTQLAQAQLSLVQAQGESATARVALNAALGTPHGTLIRLRDSAEGLPAATAEGLDQVIARALVQRPDIVAGVAQLQAAQAGERGVAAAFRPKVGLIASLSTGDNQFSFNGGTTFAVPLQQTGVLIGVTLPLYEGGLRDSRLQSARSRILSAQAAVATTRGAAAAEIAAAYEALRSALAAYHAADVLVAAAGVGSAAARTGFEVGVGTLTDAAAADKALLDAENARADARRNAFDAAATLAFVTAGLTAEPP
;
A
#
# COMPACT_ATOMS: atom_id res chain seq x y z
N MET A 1 -20.16 54.85 -33.71
CA MET A 1 -20.19 55.08 -32.25
C MET A 1 -20.81 53.95 -31.44
N HIS A 2 -20.82 52.71 -31.90
CA HIS A 2 -21.40 51.55 -31.13
C HIS A 2 -20.45 50.37 -30.99
N ALA A 3 -19.20 50.40 -31.51
CA ALA A 3 -18.26 49.26 -31.41
C ALA A 3 -17.25 49.33 -30.22
N GLU A 4 -17.15 50.47 -29.55
CA GLU A 4 -16.16 50.67 -28.46
C GLU A 4 -16.61 50.13 -27.09
N ARG A 5 -17.90 49.79 -26.92
CA ARG A 5 -18.41 49.30 -25.63
C ARG A 5 -18.28 47.78 -25.43
N GLY A 6 -17.99 47.02 -26.48
CA GLY A 6 -17.93 45.56 -26.43
C GLY A 6 -16.58 44.98 -26.01
N LEU A 7 -15.48 45.60 -26.41
CA LEU A 7 -14.13 45.07 -26.13
C LEU A 7 -13.66 45.34 -24.69
N GLY A 8 -14.08 46.45 -24.10
CA GLY A 8 -13.73 46.81 -22.71
C GLY A 8 -14.37 45.86 -21.68
N SER A 9 -15.57 45.33 -21.97
CA SER A 9 -16.26 44.42 -21.05
C SER A 9 -15.74 43.00 -21.09
N VAL A 10 -15.24 42.50 -22.21
CA VAL A 10 -14.68 41.14 -22.34
C VAL A 10 -13.24 41.10 -21.75
N LEU A 11 -12.45 42.13 -21.95
CA LEU A 11 -11.11 42.22 -21.35
C LEU A 11 -11.18 42.44 -19.83
N GLY A 12 -12.18 43.19 -19.34
CA GLY A 12 -12.44 43.39 -17.92
C GLY A 12 -12.93 42.08 -17.22
N LEU A 13 -13.70 41.26 -17.91
CA LEU A 13 -14.15 39.96 -17.38
C LEU A 13 -13.05 38.92 -17.37
N LEU A 14 -12.15 38.88 -18.35
CA LEU A 14 -10.99 37.99 -18.37
C LEU A 14 -9.90 38.41 -17.37
N LEU A 15 -9.63 39.69 -17.19
CA LEU A 15 -8.71 40.17 -16.16
C LEU A 15 -9.31 40.04 -14.75
N GLY A 16 -10.60 40.20 -14.58
CA GLY A 16 -11.31 39.98 -13.32
C GLY A 16 -11.33 38.51 -12.90
N ALA A 17 -11.46 37.58 -13.84
CA ALA A 17 -11.40 36.13 -13.57
C ALA A 17 -9.98 35.66 -13.25
N LEU A 18 -8.94 36.28 -13.81
CA LEU A 18 -7.53 36.02 -13.50
C LEU A 18 -7.07 36.63 -12.16
N LEU A 19 -7.71 37.68 -11.70
CA LEU A 19 -7.41 38.32 -10.41
C LEU A 19 -8.22 37.75 -9.26
N GLN A 20 -9.34 37.05 -9.52
CA GLN A 20 -10.09 36.33 -8.49
C GLN A 20 -9.65 34.86 -8.30
N GLY A 21 -8.82 34.33 -9.18
CA GLY A 21 -8.02 33.16 -8.95
C GLY A 21 -6.76 33.52 -8.16
N GLY A 22 -6.91 34.30 -7.06
CA GLY A 22 -5.85 34.47 -6.09
C GLY A 22 -5.34 33.10 -5.69
N CYS A 23 -4.07 32.82 -6.00
CA CYS A 23 -3.33 31.79 -5.31
C CYS A 23 -3.45 32.11 -3.82
N ASP A 24 -4.41 31.50 -3.14
CA ASP A 24 -4.24 31.19 -1.74
C ASP A 24 -3.01 30.29 -1.69
N ALA A 25 -1.83 30.93 -1.67
CA ALA A 25 -0.63 30.32 -1.16
C ALA A 25 -1.00 29.98 0.29
N THR A 26 -1.56 28.79 0.48
CA THR A 26 -1.66 28.20 1.80
C THR A 26 -0.24 28.16 2.30
N LEU A 27 0.07 29.13 3.18
CA LEU A 27 1.35 29.16 3.90
C LEU A 27 1.53 27.72 4.45
N PRO A 28 2.73 27.14 4.30
CA PRO A 28 2.96 25.81 4.85
C PRO A 28 2.52 25.84 6.31
N VAL A 29 1.67 24.89 6.68
CA VAL A 29 1.18 24.75 8.06
C VAL A 29 2.42 24.63 8.91
N GLU A 30 2.72 25.67 9.71
CA GLU A 30 3.93 25.69 10.53
C GLU A 30 3.87 24.46 11.47
N PRO A 31 4.92 23.62 11.47
CA PRO A 31 5.04 22.57 12.46
C PRO A 31 5.17 23.27 13.81
N SER A 32 4.25 23.10 14.74
CA SER A 32 4.21 23.59 16.12
C SER A 32 5.14 24.78 16.48
N ALA A 33 4.75 25.64 17.41
CA ALA A 33 5.53 26.84 17.79
C ALA A 33 6.93 26.54 18.40
N GLY A 34 7.34 25.27 18.53
CA GLY A 34 8.66 24.86 18.99
C GLY A 34 8.82 23.33 19.07
N PRO A 35 10.07 22.82 19.13
CA PRO A 35 10.35 21.38 19.10
C PRO A 35 9.82 20.60 20.32
N HIS A 36 9.34 21.29 21.35
CA HIS A 36 8.81 20.70 22.59
C HIS A 36 7.29 20.79 22.70
N GLN A 37 6.60 21.39 21.73
CA GLN A 37 5.15 21.51 21.74
C GLN A 37 4.55 20.58 20.67
N PRO A 38 3.69 19.62 21.07
CA PRO A 38 3.02 18.77 20.09
C PRO A 38 2.11 19.64 19.19
N TRP A 39 2.15 19.35 17.89
CA TRP A 39 1.26 19.99 16.93
C TRP A 39 -0.20 19.63 17.25
N VAL A 40 -1.05 20.62 17.39
CA VAL A 40 -2.48 20.43 17.64
C VAL A 40 -3.22 20.54 16.31
N LEU A 41 -3.98 19.51 15.96
CA LEU A 41 -4.78 19.48 14.73
C LEU A 41 -5.79 20.65 14.73
N PRO A 42 -5.73 21.58 13.74
CA PRO A 42 -6.69 22.69 13.62
C PRO A 42 -8.13 22.18 13.52
N GLU A 43 -9.08 22.93 14.08
CA GLU A 43 -10.49 22.52 14.12
C GLU A 43 -11.11 22.39 12.71
N SER A 44 -10.69 23.26 11.78
CA SER A 44 -11.04 23.18 10.36
C SER A 44 -10.60 21.86 9.72
N LEU A 45 -9.39 21.40 10.04
CA LEU A 45 -8.86 20.15 9.52
C LEU A 45 -9.55 18.94 10.19
N ARG A 46 -9.92 19.02 11.47
CA ARG A 46 -10.73 18.00 12.14
C ARG A 46 -12.09 17.84 11.50
N ALA A 47 -12.76 18.96 11.17
CA ALA A 47 -14.05 18.94 10.49
C ALA A 47 -13.92 18.31 9.10
N GLN A 48 -12.84 18.62 8.38
CA GLN A 48 -12.54 18.06 7.06
C GLN A 48 -12.23 16.54 7.12
N VAL A 49 -11.43 16.10 8.10
CA VAL A 49 -11.16 14.68 8.37
C VAL A 49 -12.47 13.97 8.71
N LYS A 50 -13.28 14.53 9.61
CA LYS A 50 -14.57 13.94 9.98
C LYS A 50 -15.49 13.81 8.75
N SER A 51 -15.66 14.86 7.96
CA SER A 51 -16.51 14.82 6.75
C SER A 51 -15.99 13.81 5.72
N THR A 52 -14.69 13.62 5.65
CA THR A 52 -14.07 12.62 4.76
C THR A 52 -14.28 11.21 5.31
N LEU A 53 -14.13 11.00 6.60
CA LEU A 53 -14.42 9.71 7.24
C LEU A 53 -15.89 9.36 7.14
N ASP A 54 -16.81 10.30 7.38
CA ASP A 54 -18.26 10.10 7.23
C ASP A 54 -18.64 9.74 5.78
N ARG A 55 -17.89 10.27 4.80
CA ARG A 55 -18.11 9.99 3.36
C ARG A 55 -17.53 8.66 2.91
N TYR A 56 -16.40 8.24 3.46
CA TYR A 56 -15.62 7.09 2.97
C TYR A 56 -15.43 6.00 4.03
N GLY A 57 -15.65 6.27 5.32
CA GLY A 57 -15.39 5.35 6.43
C GLY A 57 -16.44 4.25 6.61
N ASP A 58 -17.71 4.55 6.31
CA ASP A 58 -18.83 3.61 6.48
C ASP A 58 -19.25 2.88 5.20
N GLN A 59 -18.61 3.18 4.06
CA GLN A 59 -18.93 2.47 2.83
C GLN A 59 -18.05 1.22 2.72
N PRO A 60 -18.64 0.03 2.78
CA PRO A 60 -17.93 -1.18 2.35
C PRO A 60 -17.41 -0.91 0.94
N ALA A 61 -16.15 -1.23 0.68
CA ALA A 61 -15.42 -0.95 -0.56
C ALA A 61 -16.07 -1.53 -1.85
N ALA A 62 -17.23 -2.13 -1.73
CA ALA A 62 -17.99 -2.79 -2.78
C ALA A 62 -18.91 -1.89 -3.63
N ALA A 63 -19.10 -0.60 -3.32
CA ALA A 63 -20.24 0.14 -3.86
C ALA A 63 -19.97 1.09 -5.03
N ARG A 64 -18.81 1.10 -5.71
CA ARG A 64 -18.63 1.93 -6.91
C ARG A 64 -17.80 1.27 -8.00
N GLY A 65 -18.49 0.59 -8.87
CA GLY A 65 -18.02 0.33 -10.24
C GLY A 65 -17.33 -1.01 -10.43
N ALA A 66 -18.06 -1.89 -10.86
CA ALA A 66 -17.99 -3.00 -11.77
C ALA A 66 -18.71 -4.21 -11.16
N ASP A 67 -19.67 -4.66 -11.90
CA ASP A 67 -20.42 -5.89 -11.72
C ASP A 67 -21.40 -5.92 -10.53
N GLN A 68 -22.67 -5.74 -10.85
CA GLN A 68 -23.84 -5.99 -10.01
C GLN A 68 -24.01 -7.50 -9.82
N GLY A 69 -22.97 -8.16 -9.32
CA GLY A 69 -23.03 -9.53 -8.85
C GLY A 69 -23.05 -9.50 -7.34
N SER A 70 -24.22 -9.60 -6.75
CA SER A 70 -24.51 -9.92 -5.35
C SER A 70 -23.60 -9.20 -4.32
N ASP A 71 -24.22 -8.36 -3.52
CA ASP A 71 -23.70 -7.97 -2.19
C ASP A 71 -23.07 -9.22 -1.55
N PRO A 72 -21.75 -9.26 -1.31
CA PRO A 72 -21.15 -10.45 -0.74
C PRO A 72 -21.81 -10.68 0.62
N ALA A 73 -22.62 -11.72 0.68
CA ALA A 73 -23.52 -12.08 1.75
C ALA A 73 -22.96 -11.69 3.11
N ALA A 74 -23.78 -11.02 3.92
CA ALA A 74 -23.48 -10.81 5.33
C ALA A 74 -22.88 -12.10 5.87
N LEU A 75 -21.71 -12.03 6.52
CA LEU A 75 -21.05 -13.20 7.08
C LEU A 75 -22.06 -13.93 7.98
N ASP A 76 -22.33 -15.19 7.67
CA ASP A 76 -23.24 -16.00 8.47
C ASP A 76 -22.56 -16.31 9.81
N PRO A 77 -23.06 -15.81 10.95
CA PRO A 77 -22.45 -16.05 12.25
C PRO A 77 -22.57 -17.53 12.67
N THR A 78 -23.41 -18.33 12.01
CA THR A 78 -23.59 -19.76 12.31
C THR A 78 -22.64 -20.63 11.50
N HIS A 79 -22.15 -20.15 10.36
CA HIS A 79 -21.18 -20.85 9.53
C HIS A 79 -19.78 -20.87 10.15
N ALA A 80 -19.13 -22.04 10.14
CA ALA A 80 -17.74 -22.18 10.56
C ALA A 80 -16.83 -22.06 9.33
N TYR A 81 -16.12 -20.95 9.23
CA TYR A 81 -15.28 -20.62 8.09
C TYR A 81 -13.94 -21.35 8.11
N SER A 82 -13.57 -21.91 6.98
CA SER A 82 -12.23 -22.44 6.73
C SER A 82 -11.24 -21.31 6.42
N ARG A 83 -9.95 -21.63 6.48
CA ARG A 83 -8.87 -20.71 6.11
C ARG A 83 -9.01 -20.18 4.69
N GLY A 84 -9.25 -21.07 3.72
CA GLY A 84 -9.41 -20.70 2.31
C GLY A 84 -10.57 -19.73 2.06
N GLU A 85 -11.74 -19.99 2.67
CA GLU A 85 -12.91 -19.11 2.57
C GLU A 85 -12.63 -17.71 3.11
N LEU A 86 -11.84 -17.61 4.21
CA LEU A 86 -11.46 -16.31 4.79
C LEU A 86 -10.43 -15.57 3.94
N ILE A 87 -9.48 -16.28 3.32
CA ILE A 87 -8.52 -15.68 2.38
C ILE A 87 -9.27 -15.10 1.18
N ASP A 88 -10.18 -15.85 0.59
CA ASP A 88 -11.02 -15.44 -0.54
C ASP A 88 -11.84 -14.18 -0.21
N LEU A 89 -12.42 -14.18 0.99
CA LEU A 89 -13.17 -13.04 1.51
C LEU A 89 -12.29 -11.80 1.66
N ALA A 90 -11.09 -11.96 2.26
CA ALA A 90 -10.15 -10.87 2.45
C ALA A 90 -9.66 -10.28 1.13
N GLN A 91 -9.32 -11.11 0.15
CA GLN A 91 -8.88 -10.63 -1.17
C GLN A 91 -9.94 -9.77 -1.87
N ARG A 92 -11.22 -10.06 -1.65
CA ARG A 92 -12.33 -9.29 -2.24
C ARG A 92 -12.66 -8.02 -1.46
N ARG A 93 -12.47 -7.99 -0.13
CA ARG A 93 -12.96 -6.92 0.75
C ARG A 93 -11.87 -6.02 1.32
N ASN A 94 -10.63 -6.48 1.40
CA ASN A 94 -9.58 -5.72 2.06
C ASN A 94 -9.25 -4.45 1.25
N PRO A 95 -9.36 -3.26 1.85
CA PRO A 95 -9.03 -2.00 1.16
C PRO A 95 -7.58 -1.93 0.65
N ALA A 96 -6.64 -2.66 1.27
CA ALA A 96 -5.25 -2.67 0.86
C ALA A 96 -5.04 -3.27 -0.55
N THR A 97 -5.77 -4.34 -0.89
CA THR A 97 -5.72 -4.93 -2.24
C THR A 97 -6.24 -3.96 -3.29
N ARG A 98 -7.33 -3.25 -2.98
CA ARG A 98 -7.88 -2.24 -3.88
C ARG A 98 -6.94 -1.05 -4.06
N ALA A 99 -6.34 -0.55 -2.97
CA ALA A 99 -5.37 0.54 -3.03
C ALA A 99 -4.16 0.16 -3.90
N ALA A 100 -3.62 -1.06 -3.72
CA ALA A 100 -2.51 -1.57 -4.52
C ALA A 100 -2.89 -1.75 -6.00
N TRP A 101 -4.12 -2.19 -6.30
CA TRP A 101 -4.62 -2.29 -7.66
C TRP A 101 -4.72 -0.92 -8.34
N GLU A 102 -5.27 0.10 -7.64
CA GLU A 102 -5.35 1.46 -8.20
C GLU A 102 -3.94 2.07 -8.43
N GLN A 103 -2.98 1.77 -7.56
CA GLN A 103 -1.58 2.19 -7.77
C GLN A 103 -0.97 1.52 -9.01
N ALA A 104 -1.19 0.23 -9.19
CA ALA A 104 -0.74 -0.48 -10.40
C ALA A 104 -1.42 0.06 -11.66
N ARG A 105 -2.71 0.40 -11.58
CA ARG A 105 -3.47 1.04 -12.67
C ARG A 105 -2.94 2.43 -12.98
N GLN A 106 -2.64 3.25 -11.98
CA GLN A 106 -2.02 4.57 -12.18
C GLN A 106 -0.68 4.45 -12.91
N ALA A 107 0.17 3.51 -12.49
CA ALA A 107 1.45 3.27 -13.14
C ALA A 107 1.28 2.79 -14.60
N ALA A 108 0.30 1.93 -14.87
CA ALA A 108 -0.03 1.51 -16.22
C ALA A 108 -0.53 2.67 -17.09
N LEU A 109 -1.38 3.54 -16.56
CA LEU A 109 -1.86 4.73 -17.27
C LEU A 109 -0.75 5.76 -17.50
N ALA A 110 0.23 5.85 -16.61
CA ALA A 110 1.37 6.74 -16.76
C ALA A 110 2.23 6.42 -18.01
N THR A 111 2.20 5.18 -18.52
CA THR A 111 2.87 4.81 -19.79
C THR A 111 2.24 5.50 -21.00
N GLY A 112 0.99 5.94 -20.89
CA GLY A 112 0.29 6.71 -21.91
C GLY A 112 0.90 8.08 -22.18
N VAL A 113 1.53 8.69 -21.16
CA VAL A 113 2.11 10.04 -21.27
C VAL A 113 3.28 10.08 -22.27
N PRO A 114 4.36 9.28 -22.13
CA PRO A 114 5.42 9.26 -23.13
C PRO A 114 4.94 8.72 -24.48
N ARG A 115 3.97 7.78 -24.50
CA ARG A 115 3.39 7.27 -25.74
C ARG A 115 2.67 8.37 -26.51
N ALA A 116 1.95 9.28 -25.82
CA ALA A 116 1.30 10.42 -26.45
C ALA A 116 2.30 11.39 -27.09
N THR A 117 3.53 11.53 -26.58
CA THR A 117 4.55 12.40 -27.16
C THR A 117 5.09 11.88 -28.52
N LEU A 118 4.84 10.63 -28.86
CA LEU A 118 5.18 10.07 -30.18
C LEU A 118 4.23 10.53 -31.28
N LEU A 119 3.03 11.02 -30.92
CA LEU A 119 1.98 11.46 -31.81
C LEU A 119 2.05 12.98 -32.04
N PRO A 120 1.50 13.51 -33.17
CA PRO A 120 1.38 14.94 -33.38
C PRO A 120 0.44 15.56 -32.34
N ARG A 121 0.80 16.76 -31.87
CA ARG A 121 -0.04 17.59 -31.02
C ARG A 121 -0.76 18.63 -31.85
N LEU A 122 -2.07 18.69 -31.75
CA LEU A 122 -2.91 19.71 -32.36
C LEU A 122 -3.36 20.68 -31.27
N ALA A 123 -3.13 21.98 -31.48
CA ALA A 123 -3.55 23.04 -30.57
C ALA A 123 -4.27 24.13 -31.34
N ALA A 124 -5.37 24.63 -30.78
CA ALA A 124 -6.05 25.81 -31.25
C ALA A 124 -5.88 26.92 -30.22
N SER A 125 -5.50 28.10 -30.65
CA SER A 125 -5.33 29.30 -29.81
C SER A 125 -5.93 30.51 -30.51
N VAL A 126 -6.31 31.52 -29.74
CA VAL A 126 -6.74 32.83 -30.24
C VAL A 126 -5.84 33.86 -29.57
N VAL A 127 -5.13 34.63 -30.37
CA VAL A 127 -4.31 35.72 -29.89
C VAL A 127 -4.99 37.04 -30.28
N GLY A 128 -5.28 37.88 -29.30
CA GLY A 128 -5.86 39.19 -29.52
C GLY A 128 -5.08 40.24 -28.76
N GLY A 129 -4.92 41.41 -29.39
CA GLY A 129 -4.20 42.48 -28.73
C GLY A 129 -4.23 43.79 -29.49
N TYR A 130 -3.74 44.82 -28.79
CA TYR A 130 -3.48 46.14 -29.32
C TYR A 130 -1.99 46.45 -29.15
N GLN A 131 -1.36 46.87 -30.22
CA GLN A 131 0.05 47.28 -30.24
C GLN A 131 0.19 48.66 -30.88
N ARG A 132 0.90 49.56 -30.21
CA ARG A 132 1.31 50.86 -30.78
C ARG A 132 2.81 50.83 -31.05
N LEU A 133 3.18 50.99 -32.29
CA LEU A 133 4.56 51.05 -32.73
C LEU A 133 4.88 52.48 -33.18
N SER A 134 5.90 53.12 -32.59
CA SER A 134 6.37 54.47 -32.97
C SER A 134 7.76 54.34 -33.57
N THR A 135 7.86 54.55 -34.88
CA THR A 135 9.12 54.40 -35.62
C THR A 135 9.57 55.81 -36.14
N PRO A 136 10.75 56.28 -35.74
CA PRO A 136 11.30 57.50 -36.34
C PRO A 136 11.74 57.19 -37.76
N VAL A 137 11.20 57.93 -38.73
CA VAL A 137 11.54 57.85 -40.15
C VAL A 137 12.25 59.16 -40.58
N THR A 138 13.48 59.04 -41.06
CA THR A 138 14.25 60.17 -41.60
C THR A 138 13.84 60.38 -43.04
N LEU A 139 13.35 61.55 -43.33
CA LEU A 139 12.93 61.93 -44.70
C LEU A 139 14.14 62.29 -45.57
N PRO A 140 14.10 62.00 -46.88
CA PRO A 140 15.22 62.29 -47.80
C PRO A 140 15.62 63.78 -47.93
N PHE A 141 14.73 64.73 -47.55
CA PHE A 141 14.91 66.15 -47.63
C PHE A 141 15.06 66.84 -46.28
N GLY A 142 15.48 66.07 -45.25
CA GLY A 142 15.82 66.64 -43.94
C GLY A 142 14.64 66.58 -42.93
N GLY A 143 14.97 66.17 -41.70
CA GLY A 143 14.04 66.04 -40.58
C GLY A 143 13.62 64.60 -40.34
N THR A 144 13.38 64.28 -39.05
CA THR A 144 12.88 62.98 -38.62
C THR A 144 11.40 63.13 -38.22
N ARG A 145 10.52 62.33 -38.80
CA ARG A 145 9.11 62.26 -38.40
C ARG A 145 8.86 60.93 -37.71
N THR A 146 8.13 60.94 -36.60
CA THR A 146 7.70 59.71 -35.93
C THR A 146 6.42 59.24 -36.62
N LEU A 147 6.50 58.07 -37.22
CA LEU A 147 5.34 57.35 -37.73
C LEU A 147 4.77 56.45 -36.60
N THR A 148 3.57 56.76 -36.15
CA THR A 148 2.87 55.91 -35.15
C THR A 148 1.90 55.00 -35.89
N THR A 149 2.09 53.71 -35.71
CA THR A 149 1.21 52.65 -36.25
C THR A 149 0.50 51.96 -35.10
N ASP A 150 -0.81 52.03 -35.09
CA ASP A 150 -1.65 51.30 -34.17
C ASP A 150 -2.13 50.01 -34.88
N VAL A 151 -1.94 48.87 -34.24
CA VAL A 151 -2.38 47.58 -34.76
C VAL A 151 -3.32 46.93 -33.73
N GLN A 152 -4.50 46.63 -34.15
CA GLN A 152 -5.45 45.79 -33.40
C GLN A 152 -5.65 44.49 -34.18
N ALA A 153 -5.50 43.37 -33.51
CA ALA A 153 -5.64 42.07 -34.15
C ALA A 153 -6.37 41.07 -33.28
N VAL A 154 -7.15 40.21 -33.89
CA VAL A 154 -7.68 38.99 -33.31
C VAL A 154 -7.39 37.87 -34.30
N ILE A 155 -6.49 36.97 -33.92
CA ILE A 155 -5.93 35.96 -34.81
C ILE A 155 -6.17 34.58 -34.17
N PRO A 156 -7.15 33.77 -34.62
CA PRO A 156 -7.22 32.36 -34.35
C PRO A 156 -6.09 31.64 -35.09
N ILE A 157 -5.44 30.75 -34.38
CA ILE A 157 -4.26 29.97 -34.84
C ILE A 157 -4.52 28.51 -34.55
N LEU A 158 -4.40 27.67 -35.56
CA LEU A 158 -4.35 26.21 -35.43
C LEU A 158 -2.91 25.76 -35.66
N THR A 159 -2.33 25.03 -34.70
CA THR A 159 -0.92 24.60 -34.79
C THR A 159 -0.86 23.07 -34.62
N VAL A 160 -0.11 22.43 -35.49
CA VAL A 160 0.31 21.04 -35.37
C VAL A 160 1.80 21.01 -35.06
N GLU A 161 2.16 20.40 -33.95
CA GLU A 161 3.55 20.20 -33.55
C GLU A 161 3.82 18.69 -33.50
N TRP A 162 4.84 18.26 -34.20
CA TRP A 162 5.21 16.85 -34.20
C TRP A 162 6.74 16.68 -34.16
N LEU A 163 7.24 16.08 -33.11
CA LEU A 163 8.63 15.68 -33.05
C LEU A 163 8.79 14.38 -33.85
N LEU A 164 9.40 14.46 -35.04
CA LEU A 164 9.53 13.32 -35.95
C LEU A 164 10.62 12.35 -35.49
N PHE A 165 11.76 12.89 -35.05
CA PHE A 165 12.92 12.08 -34.67
C PHE A 165 13.73 12.73 -33.55
N ASP A 166 14.16 11.93 -32.55
CA ASP A 166 14.86 12.36 -31.34
C ASP A 166 15.94 11.38 -30.86
N PHE A 167 16.40 10.50 -31.72
CA PHE A 167 17.43 9.50 -31.41
C PHE A 167 17.11 8.59 -30.22
N GLY A 168 15.82 8.40 -29.91
CA GLY A 168 15.37 7.48 -28.87
C GLY A 168 15.10 8.09 -27.51
N GLU A 169 15.06 9.44 -27.38
CA GLU A 169 14.74 10.08 -26.08
C GLU A 169 13.34 9.68 -25.61
N ARG A 170 12.30 9.77 -26.46
CA ARG A 170 10.92 9.42 -26.12
C ARG A 170 10.71 7.92 -25.96
N THR A 171 11.36 7.09 -26.79
CA THR A 171 11.31 5.64 -26.64
C THR A 171 11.96 5.19 -25.34
N SER A 172 13.08 5.80 -24.94
CA SER A 172 13.69 5.54 -23.63
C SER A 172 12.79 5.97 -22.48
N ALA A 173 12.09 7.10 -22.60
CA ALA A 173 11.11 7.54 -21.60
C ALA A 173 9.93 6.56 -21.49
N LEU A 174 9.47 5.99 -22.63
CA LEU A 174 8.46 4.94 -22.64
C LEU A 174 8.96 3.68 -21.94
N GLU A 175 10.18 3.22 -22.25
CA GLU A 175 10.80 2.06 -21.59
C GLU A 175 10.91 2.27 -20.07
N VAL A 176 11.31 3.46 -19.61
CA VAL A 176 11.35 3.80 -18.17
C VAL A 176 9.98 3.59 -17.53
N THR A 177 8.93 4.13 -18.14
CA THR A 177 7.57 4.01 -17.58
C THR A 177 7.02 2.59 -17.66
N ASP A 178 7.36 1.82 -18.68
CA ASP A 178 6.98 0.39 -18.80
C ASP A 178 7.66 -0.46 -17.70
N HIS A 179 8.94 -0.21 -17.40
CA HIS A 179 9.62 -0.88 -16.29
C HIS A 179 9.04 -0.46 -14.93
N LEU A 180 8.70 0.81 -14.73
CA LEU A 180 8.04 1.28 -13.50
C LEU A 180 6.62 0.71 -13.35
N ALA A 181 5.88 0.55 -14.45
CA ALA A 181 4.60 -0.15 -14.43
C ALA A 181 4.76 -1.63 -14.04
N THR A 182 5.87 -2.26 -14.45
CA THR A 182 6.20 -3.62 -14.01
C THR A 182 6.47 -3.68 -12.52
N VAL A 183 7.21 -2.72 -11.95
CA VAL A 183 7.41 -2.59 -10.49
C VAL A 183 6.06 -2.51 -9.77
N ALA A 184 5.15 -1.66 -10.24
CA ALA A 184 3.84 -1.48 -9.61
C ALA A 184 2.96 -2.74 -9.68
N ARG A 185 3.00 -3.51 -10.80
CA ARG A 185 2.32 -4.80 -10.92
C ARG A 185 2.85 -5.84 -9.92
N VAL A 186 4.17 -5.88 -9.75
CA VAL A 186 4.82 -6.77 -8.79
C VAL A 186 4.44 -6.38 -7.35
N GLN A 187 4.39 -5.09 -7.04
CA GLN A 187 3.95 -4.59 -5.74
C GLN A 187 2.48 -4.92 -5.47
N PHE A 188 1.62 -4.89 -6.49
CA PHE A 188 0.24 -5.36 -6.37
C PHE A 188 0.17 -6.85 -5.99
N ASN A 189 0.94 -7.71 -6.65
CA ASN A 189 1.02 -9.13 -6.29
C ASN A 189 1.55 -9.32 -4.85
N GLN A 190 2.54 -8.52 -4.44
CA GLN A 190 3.04 -8.55 -3.07
C GLN A 190 1.97 -8.15 -2.04
N ALA A 191 1.14 -7.15 -2.35
CA ALA A 191 0.02 -6.77 -1.48
C ALA A 191 -1.01 -7.89 -1.34
N HIS A 192 -1.31 -8.65 -2.40
CA HIS A 192 -2.14 -9.84 -2.32
C HIS A 192 -1.53 -10.91 -1.42
N GLN A 193 -0.24 -11.23 -1.58
CA GLN A 193 0.46 -12.19 -0.73
C GLN A 193 0.48 -11.74 0.73
N GLN A 194 0.63 -10.45 0.98
CA GLN A 194 0.59 -9.88 2.33
C GLN A 194 -0.77 -10.09 3.00
N VAL A 195 -1.87 -9.85 2.29
CA VAL A 195 -3.22 -10.08 2.82
C VAL A 195 -3.43 -11.58 3.12
N VAL A 196 -3.00 -12.48 2.23
CA VAL A 196 -3.05 -13.93 2.48
C VAL A 196 -2.26 -14.30 3.73
N PHE A 197 -1.06 -13.75 3.89
CA PHE A 197 -0.20 -13.98 5.04
C PHE A 197 -0.83 -13.48 6.35
N ASP A 198 -1.38 -12.26 6.34
CA ASP A 198 -2.01 -11.67 7.53
C ASP A 198 -3.26 -12.44 7.96
N VAL A 199 -4.08 -12.90 7.02
CA VAL A 199 -5.24 -13.74 7.31
C VAL A 199 -4.80 -15.10 7.89
N ASN A 200 -3.77 -15.73 7.33
CA ASN A 200 -3.22 -16.98 7.87
C ASN A 200 -2.79 -16.82 9.33
N ARG A 201 -2.00 -15.79 9.63
CA ARG A 201 -1.54 -15.51 11.01
C ARG A 201 -2.70 -15.23 11.97
N ALA A 202 -3.68 -14.44 11.53
CA ALA A 202 -4.85 -14.11 12.33
C ALA A 202 -5.72 -15.36 12.58
N PHE A 203 -5.90 -16.22 11.56
CA PHE A 203 -6.60 -17.50 11.69
C PHE A 203 -5.90 -18.43 12.70
N ASN A 204 -4.58 -18.58 12.58
CA ASN A 204 -3.79 -19.42 13.49
C ASN A 204 -3.83 -18.88 14.93
N ALA A 205 -3.76 -17.56 15.10
CA ALA A 205 -3.89 -16.90 16.41
C ALA A 205 -5.26 -17.14 17.03
N GLY A 206 -6.34 -17.00 16.24
CA GLY A 206 -7.70 -17.31 16.67
C GLY A 206 -7.87 -18.76 17.11
N GLY A 207 -7.34 -19.69 16.32
CA GLY A 207 -7.36 -21.11 16.66
C GLY A 207 -6.58 -21.46 17.94
N ALA A 208 -5.41 -20.83 18.15
CA ALA A 208 -4.63 -21.02 19.39
C ALA A 208 -5.36 -20.44 20.61
N ALA A 209 -5.90 -19.23 20.50
CA ALA A 209 -6.66 -18.56 21.57
C ALA A 209 -7.91 -19.39 21.96
N GLY A 210 -8.63 -19.92 20.98
CA GLY A 210 -9.78 -20.81 21.24
C GLY A 210 -9.39 -22.10 21.99
N ARG A 211 -8.23 -22.69 21.66
CA ARG A 211 -7.72 -23.90 22.37
C ARG A 211 -7.30 -23.56 23.81
N LYS A 212 -6.65 -22.40 24.04
CA LYS A 212 -6.31 -21.92 25.38
C LYS A 212 -7.55 -21.65 26.21
N GLU A 213 -8.57 -21.02 25.63
CA GLU A 213 -9.85 -20.77 26.31
C GLU A 213 -10.52 -22.10 26.71
N ALA A 214 -10.53 -23.09 25.82
CA ALA A 214 -11.05 -24.42 26.14
C ALA A 214 -10.22 -25.12 27.23
N ALA A 215 -8.89 -25.00 27.23
CA ALA A 215 -8.01 -25.53 28.26
C ALA A 215 -8.28 -24.88 29.63
N ALA A 216 -8.39 -23.54 29.68
CA ALA A 216 -8.72 -22.81 30.90
C ALA A 216 -10.12 -23.15 31.42
N GLY A 217 -11.09 -23.40 30.53
CA GLY A 217 -12.42 -23.94 30.90
C GLY A 217 -12.36 -25.28 31.55
N ARG A 218 -11.53 -26.20 31.03
CA ARG A 218 -11.30 -27.53 31.65
C ARG A 218 -10.61 -27.40 33.02
N ALA A 219 -9.61 -26.52 33.12
CA ALA A 219 -8.92 -26.25 34.38
C ALA A 219 -9.88 -25.70 35.45
N LEU A 220 -10.79 -24.79 35.07
CA LEU A 220 -11.82 -24.29 35.98
C LEU A 220 -12.79 -25.39 36.43
N ALA A 221 -13.23 -26.30 35.53
CA ALA A 221 -14.07 -27.43 35.89
C ALA A 221 -13.35 -28.36 36.86
N ALA A 222 -12.05 -28.64 36.64
CA ALA A 222 -11.23 -29.44 37.54
C ALA A 222 -11.07 -28.80 38.92
N ALA A 223 -10.80 -27.49 38.98
CA ALA A 223 -10.67 -26.76 40.26
C ALA A 223 -11.99 -26.81 41.08
N ARG A 224 -13.15 -26.76 40.41
CA ARG A 224 -14.45 -26.94 41.08
C ARG A 224 -14.61 -28.32 41.66
N GLN A 225 -14.17 -29.38 40.96
CA GLN A 225 -14.20 -30.76 41.48
C GLN A 225 -13.29 -30.93 42.69
N VAL A 226 -12.09 -30.35 42.64
CA VAL A 226 -11.14 -30.39 43.77
C VAL A 226 -11.71 -29.68 44.98
N LEU A 227 -12.36 -28.50 44.84
CA LEU A 227 -13.03 -27.82 45.96
C LEU A 227 -14.15 -28.67 46.56
N ALA A 228 -15.02 -29.25 45.73
CA ALA A 228 -16.09 -30.13 46.19
C ALA A 228 -15.55 -31.35 46.94
N ALA A 229 -14.45 -31.93 46.50
CA ALA A 229 -13.76 -33.02 47.19
C ALA A 229 -13.21 -32.57 48.57
N ALA A 230 -12.56 -31.38 48.63
CA ALA A 230 -12.04 -30.84 49.90
C ALA A 230 -13.15 -30.55 50.89
N GLU A 231 -14.28 -29.98 50.49
CA GLU A 231 -15.46 -29.75 51.32
C GLU A 231 -16.05 -31.07 51.82
N THR A 232 -16.19 -32.10 50.97
CA THR A 232 -16.69 -33.44 51.36
C THR A 232 -15.78 -34.12 52.38
N ARG A 233 -14.45 -34.01 52.22
CA ARG A 233 -13.47 -34.55 53.16
C ARG A 233 -13.56 -33.82 54.52
N ALA A 234 -13.71 -32.51 54.51
CA ALA A 234 -13.90 -31.73 55.78
C ALA A 234 -15.20 -32.08 56.51
N GLN A 235 -16.32 -32.30 55.80
CA GLN A 235 -17.57 -32.72 56.35
C GLN A 235 -17.47 -34.15 57.01
N ARG A 236 -16.63 -34.99 56.42
CA ARG A 236 -16.36 -36.36 56.98
C ARG A 236 -15.31 -36.35 58.10
N GLY A 237 -14.79 -35.17 58.49
CA GLY A 237 -13.80 -35.04 59.54
C GLY A 237 -12.37 -35.43 59.18
N VAL A 238 -12.10 -35.77 57.90
CA VAL A 238 -10.76 -36.14 57.42
C VAL A 238 -10.05 -35.03 56.61
N GLY A 239 -10.70 -33.86 56.43
CA GLY A 239 -10.14 -32.69 55.75
C GLY A 239 -10.01 -31.52 56.71
N THR A 240 -9.22 -30.53 56.30
CA THR A 240 -8.93 -29.31 57.10
C THR A 240 -9.57 -28.09 56.47
N ARG A 241 -9.81 -27.02 57.27
CA ARG A 241 -10.22 -25.68 56.80
C ARG A 241 -9.15 -25.06 55.90
N ILE A 242 -7.88 -25.44 56.08
CA ILE A 242 -6.76 -24.95 55.24
C ILE A 242 -6.89 -25.49 53.83
N GLU A 243 -7.24 -26.79 53.66
CA GLU A 243 -7.48 -27.38 52.35
C GLU A 243 -8.62 -26.68 51.59
N ILE A 244 -9.73 -26.36 52.27
CA ILE A 244 -10.83 -25.59 51.66
C ILE A 244 -10.35 -24.20 51.21
N ALA A 245 -9.58 -23.49 52.06
CA ALA A 245 -9.06 -22.19 51.68
C ALA A 245 -8.09 -22.25 50.48
N GLN A 246 -7.24 -23.28 50.44
CA GLN A 246 -6.34 -23.53 49.33
C GLN A 246 -7.10 -23.85 48.04
N ALA A 247 -8.14 -24.72 48.13
CA ALA A 247 -8.98 -25.09 46.98
C ALA A 247 -9.76 -23.86 46.45
N ASN A 248 -10.24 -22.98 47.33
CA ASN A 248 -10.85 -21.69 46.91
C ASN A 248 -9.86 -20.79 46.19
N THR A 249 -8.61 -20.72 46.64
CA THR A 249 -7.55 -19.98 45.99
C THR A 249 -7.30 -20.52 44.58
N GLN A 250 -7.24 -21.83 44.42
CA GLN A 250 -7.07 -22.51 43.14
C GLN A 250 -8.25 -22.28 42.18
N LEU A 251 -9.48 -22.30 42.70
CA LEU A 251 -10.68 -21.96 41.93
C LEU A 251 -10.60 -20.50 41.39
N ALA A 252 -10.23 -19.58 42.29
CA ALA A 252 -10.08 -18.17 41.88
C ALA A 252 -8.99 -17.98 40.81
N GLN A 253 -7.85 -18.68 40.92
CA GLN A 253 -6.79 -18.66 39.91
C GLN A 253 -7.27 -19.24 38.57
N ALA A 254 -8.02 -20.34 38.59
CA ALA A 254 -8.59 -20.96 37.37
C ALA A 254 -9.63 -20.02 36.71
N GLN A 255 -10.44 -19.29 37.52
CA GLN A 255 -11.37 -18.28 37.00
C GLN A 255 -10.61 -17.12 36.35
N LEU A 256 -9.54 -16.62 36.98
CA LEU A 256 -8.70 -15.58 36.39
C LEU A 256 -8.08 -16.03 35.06
N SER A 257 -7.55 -17.26 34.99
CA SER A 257 -6.98 -17.82 33.79
C SER A 257 -8.02 -17.93 32.66
N LEU A 258 -9.26 -18.27 32.95
CA LEU A 258 -10.34 -18.32 31.95
C LEU A 258 -10.67 -16.91 31.42
N VAL A 259 -10.78 -15.92 32.32
CA VAL A 259 -11.05 -14.52 31.90
C VAL A 259 -9.92 -13.99 31.02
N GLN A 260 -8.66 -14.29 31.36
CA GLN A 260 -7.50 -13.91 30.52
C GLN A 260 -7.55 -14.58 29.14
N ALA A 261 -7.84 -15.88 29.09
CA ALA A 261 -7.96 -16.61 27.82
C ALA A 261 -9.12 -16.09 26.95
N GLN A 262 -10.24 -15.71 27.56
CA GLN A 262 -11.36 -15.05 26.87
C GLN A 262 -10.96 -13.70 26.31
N GLY A 263 -10.16 -12.91 27.04
CA GLY A 263 -9.58 -11.66 26.56
C GLY A 263 -8.66 -11.86 25.35
N GLU A 264 -7.78 -12.88 25.39
CA GLU A 264 -6.94 -13.25 24.25
C GLU A 264 -7.77 -13.68 23.02
N SER A 265 -8.82 -14.47 23.23
CA SER A 265 -9.75 -14.89 22.18
C SER A 265 -10.47 -13.70 21.54
N ALA A 266 -10.93 -12.74 22.35
CA ALA A 266 -11.54 -11.50 21.87
C ALA A 266 -10.56 -10.65 21.05
N THR A 267 -9.31 -10.50 21.52
CA THR A 267 -8.25 -9.76 20.80
C THR A 267 -7.90 -10.43 19.47
N ALA A 268 -7.77 -11.76 19.45
CA ALA A 268 -7.50 -12.51 18.22
C ALA A 268 -8.62 -12.35 17.20
N ARG A 269 -9.88 -12.30 17.63
CA ARG A 269 -11.03 -12.01 16.76
C ARG A 269 -10.98 -10.60 16.15
N VAL A 270 -10.62 -9.60 16.94
CA VAL A 270 -10.43 -8.24 16.43
C VAL A 270 -9.34 -8.21 15.36
N ALA A 271 -8.21 -8.88 15.61
CA ALA A 271 -7.12 -8.98 14.64
C ALA A 271 -7.55 -9.69 13.34
N LEU A 272 -8.37 -10.75 13.45
CA LEU A 272 -8.92 -11.44 12.28
C LEU A 272 -9.85 -10.53 11.47
N ASN A 273 -10.76 -9.82 12.13
CA ASN A 273 -11.64 -8.87 11.47
C ASN A 273 -10.85 -7.76 10.74
N ALA A 274 -9.77 -7.27 11.34
CA ALA A 274 -8.88 -6.29 10.72
C ALA A 274 -8.19 -6.87 9.47
N ALA A 275 -7.68 -8.11 9.53
CA ALA A 275 -7.05 -8.76 8.39
C ALA A 275 -8.05 -9.02 7.24
N LEU A 276 -9.31 -9.28 7.55
CA LEU A 276 -10.39 -9.47 6.57
C LEU A 276 -10.94 -8.17 6.00
N GLY A 277 -10.66 -7.02 6.62
CA GLY A 277 -11.28 -5.74 6.27
C GLY A 277 -12.76 -5.69 6.64
N THR A 278 -13.19 -6.43 7.67
CA THR A 278 -14.56 -6.45 8.19
C THR A 278 -14.71 -5.60 9.45
N PRO A 279 -15.94 -5.13 9.80
CA PRO A 279 -16.16 -4.41 11.05
C PRO A 279 -15.70 -5.20 12.28
N HIS A 280 -15.07 -4.54 13.24
CA HIS A 280 -14.40 -5.20 14.38
C HIS A 280 -15.35 -6.02 15.27
N GLY A 281 -16.66 -5.74 15.24
CA GLY A 281 -17.67 -6.48 15.99
C GLY A 281 -18.23 -7.73 15.29
N THR A 282 -17.76 -8.06 14.10
CA THR A 282 -18.26 -9.19 13.33
C THR A 282 -17.92 -10.51 14.03
N LEU A 283 -18.95 -11.34 14.25
CA LEU A 283 -18.77 -12.66 14.82
C LEU A 283 -18.42 -13.65 13.71
N ILE A 284 -17.20 -14.20 13.77
CA ILE A 284 -16.69 -15.20 12.83
C ILE A 284 -16.35 -16.45 13.62
N ARG A 285 -16.97 -17.57 13.27
CA ARG A 285 -16.63 -18.87 13.82
C ARG A 285 -15.57 -19.50 12.93
N LEU A 286 -14.45 -19.90 13.55
CA LEU A 286 -13.40 -20.62 12.85
C LEU A 286 -13.74 -22.12 12.84
N ARG A 287 -13.59 -22.73 11.67
CA ARG A 287 -13.60 -24.20 11.59
C ARG A 287 -12.31 -24.70 12.25
N ASP A 288 -12.45 -25.54 13.26
CA ASP A 288 -11.27 -26.18 13.83
C ASP A 288 -10.64 -27.06 12.74
N SER A 289 -9.50 -26.62 12.26
CA SER A 289 -8.80 -27.35 11.22
C SER A 289 -8.20 -28.61 11.84
N ALA A 290 -8.75 -29.77 11.46
CA ALA A 290 -8.09 -31.07 11.65
C ALA A 290 -6.85 -31.20 10.74
N GLU A 291 -6.36 -30.06 10.17
CA GLU A 291 -5.17 -30.05 9.34
C GLU A 291 -3.99 -30.64 10.12
N GLY A 292 -3.32 -31.58 9.50
CA GLY A 292 -2.04 -32.08 9.99
C GLY A 292 -1.02 -30.93 10.13
N LEU A 293 0.03 -31.16 10.86
CA LEU A 293 1.14 -30.21 10.91
C LEU A 293 1.71 -29.97 9.51
N PRO A 294 2.19 -28.74 9.23
CA PRO A 294 2.92 -28.51 8.00
C PRO A 294 4.11 -29.48 7.91
N ALA A 295 4.34 -30.01 6.72
CA ALA A 295 5.47 -30.91 6.49
C ALA A 295 6.79 -30.12 6.58
N ALA A 296 7.81 -30.76 7.11
CA ALA A 296 9.17 -30.23 6.98
C ALA A 296 9.56 -30.21 5.51
N THR A 297 10.23 -29.16 5.07
CA THR A 297 10.71 -29.06 3.69
C THR A 297 11.77 -30.14 3.44
N ALA A 298 11.52 -31.01 2.45
CA ALA A 298 12.45 -32.08 2.08
C ALA A 298 13.70 -31.53 1.32
N GLU A 299 13.60 -30.33 0.77
CA GLU A 299 14.68 -29.67 0.02
C GLU A 299 15.72 -29.06 0.96
N GLY A 300 16.99 -29.10 0.56
CA GLY A 300 18.06 -28.42 1.28
C GLY A 300 17.92 -26.90 1.22
N LEU A 301 18.40 -26.21 2.26
CA LEU A 301 18.34 -24.75 2.38
C LEU A 301 18.81 -24.00 1.13
N ASP A 302 19.97 -24.40 0.56
CA ASP A 302 20.54 -23.73 -0.61
C ASP A 302 19.65 -23.84 -1.85
N GLN A 303 18.95 -24.97 -2.02
CA GLN A 303 18.01 -25.18 -3.12
C GLN A 303 16.77 -24.29 -2.96
N VAL A 304 16.23 -24.18 -1.74
CA VAL A 304 15.10 -23.31 -1.41
C VAL A 304 15.47 -21.85 -1.70
N ILE A 305 16.67 -21.40 -1.24
CA ILE A 305 17.15 -20.04 -1.51
C ILE A 305 17.29 -19.80 -3.01
N ALA A 306 17.96 -20.68 -3.75
CA ALA A 306 18.20 -20.49 -5.18
C ALA A 306 16.89 -20.39 -5.97
N ARG A 307 15.91 -21.23 -5.67
CA ARG A 307 14.58 -21.20 -6.29
C ARG A 307 13.81 -19.94 -5.94
N ALA A 308 13.77 -19.57 -4.68
CA ALA A 308 13.00 -18.43 -4.20
C ALA A 308 13.52 -17.09 -4.74
N LEU A 309 14.83 -16.88 -4.79
CA LEU A 309 15.44 -15.63 -5.25
C LEU A 309 15.01 -15.24 -6.68
N VAL A 310 14.69 -16.20 -7.54
CA VAL A 310 14.25 -15.91 -8.92
C VAL A 310 12.77 -15.47 -8.97
N GLN A 311 11.97 -15.85 -7.97
CA GLN A 311 10.53 -15.63 -7.96
C GLN A 311 10.09 -14.50 -7.03
N ARG A 312 10.97 -14.04 -6.14
CA ARG A 312 10.64 -13.01 -5.14
C ARG A 312 10.24 -11.67 -5.79
N PRO A 313 9.10 -11.12 -5.39
CA PRO A 313 8.60 -9.85 -5.94
C PRO A 313 9.57 -8.69 -5.75
N ASP A 314 10.23 -8.57 -4.61
CA ASP A 314 11.18 -7.51 -4.31
C ASP A 314 12.43 -7.55 -5.21
N ILE A 315 12.93 -8.75 -5.53
CA ILE A 315 14.03 -8.94 -6.48
C ILE A 315 13.60 -8.55 -7.90
N VAL A 316 12.42 -9.03 -8.33
CA VAL A 316 11.86 -8.70 -9.65
C VAL A 316 11.65 -7.19 -9.79
N ALA A 317 11.11 -6.54 -8.76
CA ALA A 317 10.93 -5.08 -8.73
C ALA A 317 12.28 -4.35 -8.79
N GLY A 318 13.29 -4.81 -8.03
CA GLY A 318 14.63 -4.25 -8.05
C GLY A 318 15.30 -4.35 -9.44
N VAL A 319 15.17 -5.50 -10.11
CA VAL A 319 15.67 -5.68 -11.48
C VAL A 319 14.94 -4.75 -12.46
N ALA A 320 13.62 -4.61 -12.36
CA ALA A 320 12.86 -3.69 -13.20
C ALA A 320 13.25 -2.22 -12.95
N GLN A 321 13.53 -1.83 -11.70
CA GLN A 321 14.08 -0.50 -11.38
C GLN A 321 15.46 -0.27 -11.97
N LEU A 322 16.33 -1.28 -11.97
CA LEU A 322 17.63 -1.20 -12.64
C LEU A 322 17.46 -1.00 -14.14
N GLN A 323 16.57 -1.74 -14.78
CA GLN A 323 16.26 -1.59 -16.21
C GLN A 323 15.69 -0.19 -16.51
N ALA A 324 14.82 0.35 -15.63
CA ALA A 324 14.34 1.72 -15.76
C ALA A 324 15.49 2.76 -15.68
N ALA A 325 16.45 2.57 -14.75
CA ALA A 325 17.61 3.44 -14.65
C ALA A 325 18.50 3.38 -15.90
N GLN A 326 18.70 2.19 -16.49
CA GLN A 326 19.45 1.99 -17.74
C GLN A 326 18.74 2.64 -18.93
N ALA A 327 17.42 2.50 -19.03
CA ALA A 327 16.62 3.19 -20.04
C ALA A 327 16.72 4.72 -19.87
N GLY A 328 16.67 5.19 -18.63
CA GLY A 328 16.82 6.61 -18.29
C GLY A 328 18.19 7.18 -18.73
N GLU A 329 19.28 6.42 -18.56
CA GLU A 329 20.61 6.85 -19.05
C GLU A 329 20.62 6.99 -20.58
N ARG A 330 20.03 6.02 -21.31
CA ARG A 330 19.90 6.10 -22.76
C ARG A 330 19.09 7.35 -23.18
N GLY A 331 18.00 7.66 -22.47
CA GLY A 331 17.20 8.85 -22.71
C GLY A 331 17.99 10.14 -22.49
N VAL A 332 18.77 10.22 -21.40
CA VAL A 332 19.66 11.36 -21.14
C VAL A 332 20.71 11.49 -22.23
N ALA A 333 21.30 10.41 -22.71
CA ALA A 333 22.28 10.44 -23.79
C ALA A 333 21.64 10.90 -25.12
N ALA A 334 20.39 10.52 -25.39
CA ALA A 334 19.63 10.91 -26.57
C ALA A 334 19.21 12.38 -26.56
N ALA A 335 18.93 12.95 -25.38
CA ALA A 335 18.50 14.35 -25.23
C ALA A 335 19.48 15.38 -25.82
N PHE A 336 20.77 15.01 -25.92
CA PHE A 336 21.84 15.84 -26.48
C PHE A 336 22.15 15.57 -27.95
N ARG A 337 21.31 14.78 -28.62
CA ARG A 337 21.41 14.51 -30.07
C ARG A 337 20.49 15.42 -30.86
N PRO A 338 20.69 15.55 -32.20
CA PRO A 338 19.80 16.38 -33.02
C PRO A 338 18.35 15.93 -32.91
N LYS A 339 17.42 16.88 -32.85
CA LYS A 339 15.97 16.63 -32.85
C LYS A 339 15.38 17.17 -34.14
N VAL A 340 14.56 16.38 -34.82
CA VAL A 340 13.84 16.80 -36.04
C VAL A 340 12.37 16.97 -35.69
N GLY A 341 11.88 18.18 -35.83
CA GLY A 341 10.48 18.53 -35.56
C GLY A 341 9.78 19.07 -36.81
N LEU A 342 8.48 18.87 -36.87
CA LEU A 342 7.56 19.45 -37.83
C LEU A 342 6.60 20.39 -37.09
N ILE A 343 6.44 21.60 -37.61
CA ILE A 343 5.45 22.56 -37.16
C ILE A 343 4.63 22.96 -38.36
N ALA A 344 3.32 22.79 -38.30
CA ALA A 344 2.40 23.30 -39.30
C ALA A 344 1.44 24.28 -38.60
N SER A 345 1.19 25.41 -39.22
CA SER A 345 0.29 26.41 -38.69
C SER A 345 -0.66 26.96 -39.72
N LEU A 346 -1.87 27.19 -39.31
CA LEU A 346 -2.89 27.91 -40.07
C LEU A 346 -3.41 29.02 -39.17
N SER A 347 -3.30 30.26 -39.63
CA SER A 347 -3.90 31.38 -38.93
C SER A 347 -4.73 32.23 -39.91
N THR A 348 -5.81 32.75 -39.40
CA THR A 348 -6.66 33.69 -40.14
C THR A 348 -7.08 34.82 -39.16
N GLY A 349 -7.24 36.02 -39.64
CA GLY A 349 -7.65 37.12 -38.77
C GLY A 349 -7.68 38.46 -39.55
N ASP A 350 -8.30 39.42 -38.93
CA ASP A 350 -8.33 40.78 -39.41
C ASP A 350 -7.42 41.64 -38.54
N ASN A 351 -6.39 42.20 -39.18
CA ASN A 351 -5.55 43.22 -38.57
C ASN A 351 -6.10 44.58 -38.92
N GLN A 352 -6.41 45.37 -37.92
CA GLN A 352 -6.79 46.78 -38.10
C GLN A 352 -5.58 47.65 -37.89
N PHE A 353 -5.24 48.45 -38.90
CA PHE A 353 -4.11 49.37 -38.87
C PHE A 353 -4.62 50.80 -38.90
N SER A 354 -4.05 51.69 -38.08
CA SER A 354 -4.15 53.14 -38.25
C SER A 354 -2.78 53.76 -38.15
N PHE A 355 -2.55 54.78 -39.00
CA PHE A 355 -1.30 55.52 -39.04
C PHE A 355 -1.53 56.94 -38.49
N ASN A 356 -0.69 57.31 -37.51
CA ASN A 356 -0.73 58.67 -36.89
C ASN A 356 -2.13 59.10 -36.43
N GLY A 357 -2.97 58.17 -35.95
CA GLY A 357 -4.33 58.43 -35.52
C GLY A 357 -5.33 58.69 -36.68
N GLY A 358 -4.95 58.38 -37.93
CA GLY A 358 -5.82 58.45 -39.09
C GLY A 358 -6.85 57.37 -39.24
N THR A 359 -7.41 57.22 -40.45
CA THR A 359 -8.43 56.21 -40.76
C THR A 359 -7.91 54.82 -40.52
N THR A 360 -8.69 54.00 -39.78
CA THR A 360 -8.41 52.58 -39.57
C THR A 360 -8.83 51.79 -40.81
N PHE A 361 -7.98 50.92 -41.30
CA PHE A 361 -8.29 49.98 -42.38
C PHE A 361 -7.99 48.54 -41.94
N ALA A 362 -8.83 47.65 -42.37
CA ALA A 362 -8.67 46.21 -42.08
C ALA A 362 -7.83 45.55 -43.18
N VAL A 363 -6.88 44.72 -42.75
CA VAL A 363 -6.08 43.89 -43.66
C VAL A 363 -6.30 42.45 -43.26
N PRO A 364 -7.03 41.65 -44.04
CA PRO A 364 -7.21 40.24 -43.75
C PRO A 364 -5.85 39.52 -43.82
N LEU A 365 -5.52 38.78 -42.77
CA LEU A 365 -4.32 37.99 -42.69
C LEU A 365 -4.70 36.52 -42.79
N GLN A 366 -4.19 35.84 -43.82
CA GLN A 366 -4.22 34.37 -43.90
C GLN A 366 -2.79 33.88 -44.03
N GLN A 367 -2.38 33.07 -43.09
CA GLN A 367 -1.06 32.48 -43.10
C GLN A 367 -1.17 30.97 -42.94
N THR A 368 -0.58 30.25 -43.85
CA THR A 368 -0.44 28.77 -43.79
C THR A 368 1.04 28.47 -43.98
N GLY A 369 1.56 27.63 -43.09
CA GLY A 369 2.96 27.25 -43.14
C GLY A 369 3.21 25.83 -42.65
N VAL A 370 4.15 25.13 -43.26
CA VAL A 370 4.69 23.84 -42.79
C VAL A 370 6.20 24.01 -42.75
N LEU A 371 6.76 23.76 -41.58
CA LEU A 371 8.19 23.92 -41.32
C LEU A 371 8.74 22.63 -40.76
N ILE A 372 9.88 22.19 -41.27
CA ILE A 372 10.68 21.12 -40.65
C ILE A 372 11.95 21.78 -40.12
N GLY A 373 12.21 21.58 -38.84
CA GLY A 373 13.37 22.14 -38.16
C GLY A 373 14.24 21.03 -37.53
N VAL A 374 15.55 21.30 -37.53
CA VAL A 374 16.52 20.47 -36.82
C VAL A 374 17.13 21.30 -35.71
N THR A 375 17.06 20.83 -34.48
CA THR A 375 17.67 21.51 -33.32
C THR A 375 18.75 20.61 -32.73
N LEU A 376 19.96 21.12 -32.57
CA LEU A 376 21.09 20.46 -31.95
C LEU A 376 21.67 21.36 -30.87
N PRO A 377 21.64 20.96 -29.58
CA PRO A 377 22.33 21.72 -28.53
C PRO A 377 23.86 21.55 -28.69
N LEU A 378 24.59 22.65 -28.92
CA LEU A 378 26.05 22.57 -29.13
C LEU A 378 26.81 22.74 -27.81
N TYR A 379 26.35 23.62 -26.93
CA TYR A 379 26.98 23.86 -25.64
C TYR A 379 25.96 24.27 -24.59
N GLU A 380 26.02 23.63 -23.43
CA GLU A 380 25.08 23.79 -22.31
C GLU A 380 25.81 23.91 -20.95
N GLY A 381 27.02 24.48 -20.92
CA GLY A 381 27.73 24.80 -19.68
C GLY A 381 28.04 23.58 -18.78
N GLY A 382 28.31 22.40 -19.36
CA GLY A 382 28.59 21.16 -18.59
C GLY A 382 27.35 20.35 -18.14
N LEU A 383 26.13 20.81 -18.52
CA LEU A 383 24.87 20.13 -18.15
C LEU A 383 24.83 18.68 -18.62
N ARG A 384 25.35 18.42 -19.83
CA ARG A 384 25.42 17.07 -20.40
C ARG A 384 26.17 16.11 -19.52
N ASP A 385 27.41 16.47 -19.12
CA ASP A 385 28.27 15.60 -18.35
C ASP A 385 27.69 15.36 -16.95
N SER A 386 27.15 16.40 -16.33
CA SER A 386 26.48 16.29 -15.02
C SER A 386 25.27 15.36 -15.07
N ARG A 387 24.41 15.46 -16.09
CA ARG A 387 23.24 14.59 -16.27
C ARG A 387 23.63 13.15 -16.55
N LEU A 388 24.63 12.92 -17.41
CA LEU A 388 25.12 11.58 -17.72
C LEU A 388 25.78 10.91 -16.50
N GLN A 389 26.60 11.64 -15.75
CA GLN A 389 27.19 11.12 -14.53
C GLN A 389 26.12 10.81 -13.46
N SER A 390 25.13 11.67 -13.32
CA SER A 390 23.98 11.42 -12.43
C SER A 390 23.21 10.18 -12.84
N ALA A 391 22.94 9.98 -14.14
CA ALA A 391 22.23 8.81 -14.64
C ALA A 391 23.04 7.50 -14.40
N ARG A 392 24.36 7.54 -14.64
CA ARG A 392 25.27 6.41 -14.35
C ARG A 392 25.31 6.09 -12.85
N SER A 393 25.37 7.11 -12.01
CA SER A 393 25.31 6.93 -10.54
C SER A 393 24.00 6.26 -10.11
N ARG A 394 22.86 6.59 -10.74
CA ARG A 394 21.58 5.92 -10.49
C ARG A 394 21.61 4.43 -10.86
N ILE A 395 22.28 4.06 -11.96
CA ILE A 395 22.46 2.66 -12.34
C ILE A 395 23.27 1.91 -11.28
N LEU A 396 24.41 2.48 -10.85
CA LEU A 396 25.24 1.86 -9.81
C LEU A 396 24.49 1.73 -8.48
N SER A 397 23.71 2.76 -8.12
CA SER A 397 22.85 2.70 -6.93
C SER A 397 21.78 1.61 -7.04
N ALA A 398 21.12 1.46 -8.21
CA ALA A 398 20.12 0.41 -8.43
C ALA A 398 20.78 -0.99 -8.41
N GLN A 399 21.97 -1.16 -8.96
CA GLN A 399 22.74 -2.41 -8.88
C GLN A 399 23.07 -2.79 -7.42
N ALA A 400 23.53 -1.82 -6.64
CA ALA A 400 23.82 -2.03 -5.22
C ALA A 400 22.54 -2.38 -4.44
N ALA A 401 21.42 -1.73 -4.75
CA ALA A 401 20.11 -2.03 -4.14
C ALA A 401 19.67 -3.47 -4.43
N VAL A 402 19.80 -3.95 -5.68
CA VAL A 402 19.51 -5.35 -6.03
C VAL A 402 20.39 -6.32 -5.25
N ALA A 403 21.71 -6.03 -5.13
CA ALA A 403 22.62 -6.87 -4.38
C ALA A 403 22.25 -6.92 -2.88
N THR A 404 21.92 -5.78 -2.29
CA THR A 404 21.48 -5.67 -0.89
C THR A 404 20.18 -6.44 -0.66
N THR A 405 19.17 -6.24 -1.53
CA THR A 405 17.88 -6.96 -1.45
C THR A 405 18.08 -8.46 -1.56
N ARG A 406 18.95 -8.91 -2.49
CA ARG A 406 19.28 -10.33 -2.64
C ARG A 406 19.90 -10.91 -1.36
N GLY A 407 20.84 -10.20 -0.73
CA GLY A 407 21.46 -10.63 0.52
C GLY A 407 20.46 -10.72 1.66
N ALA A 408 19.59 -9.70 1.82
CA ALA A 408 18.53 -9.68 2.81
C ALA A 408 17.53 -10.82 2.58
N ALA A 409 17.09 -11.02 1.34
CA ALA A 409 16.18 -12.09 0.98
C ALA A 409 16.73 -13.48 1.30
N ALA A 410 18.01 -13.75 1.02
CA ALA A 410 18.64 -15.02 1.35
C ALA A 410 18.68 -15.25 2.88
N ALA A 411 18.98 -14.20 3.65
CA ALA A 411 18.97 -14.28 5.12
C ALA A 411 17.58 -14.50 5.69
N GLU A 412 16.55 -13.83 5.15
CA GLU A 412 15.14 -14.02 5.55
C GLU A 412 14.67 -15.46 5.28
N ILE A 413 14.99 -16.02 4.10
CA ILE A 413 14.63 -17.39 3.75
C ILE A 413 15.32 -18.37 4.70
N ALA A 414 16.60 -18.17 4.97
CA ALA A 414 17.34 -19.03 5.89
C ALA A 414 16.76 -18.98 7.31
N ALA A 415 16.43 -17.79 7.80
CA ALA A 415 15.80 -17.63 9.11
C ALA A 415 14.41 -18.28 9.17
N ALA A 416 13.58 -18.13 8.12
CA ALA A 416 12.26 -18.77 8.05
C ALA A 416 12.33 -20.29 7.97
N TYR A 417 13.32 -20.81 7.24
CA TYR A 417 13.58 -22.26 7.14
C TYR A 417 13.92 -22.86 8.51
N GLU A 418 14.86 -22.24 9.24
CA GLU A 418 15.24 -22.69 10.58
C GLU A 418 14.12 -22.50 11.61
N ALA A 419 13.35 -21.42 11.48
CA ALA A 419 12.17 -21.19 12.33
C ALA A 419 11.13 -22.28 12.17
N LEU A 420 10.84 -22.72 10.95
CA LEU A 420 9.91 -23.82 10.70
C LEU A 420 10.39 -25.13 11.34
N ARG A 421 11.67 -25.46 11.14
CA ARG A 421 12.27 -26.66 11.71
C ARG A 421 12.21 -26.66 13.23
N SER A 422 12.56 -25.53 13.85
CA SER A 422 12.48 -25.34 15.30
C SER A 422 11.05 -25.41 15.84
N ALA A 423 10.10 -24.78 15.15
CA ALA A 423 8.70 -24.74 15.57
C ALA A 423 8.05 -26.13 15.50
N LEU A 424 8.37 -26.95 14.49
CA LEU A 424 7.91 -28.34 14.40
C LEU A 424 8.47 -29.18 15.54
N ALA A 425 9.77 -29.07 15.86
CA ALA A 425 10.40 -29.76 16.97
C ALA A 425 9.77 -29.34 18.33
N ALA A 426 9.51 -28.03 18.50
CA ALA A 426 8.86 -27.49 19.69
C ALA A 426 7.43 -28.05 19.87
N TYR A 427 6.67 -28.17 18.76
CA TYR A 427 5.34 -28.76 18.83
C TYR A 427 5.39 -30.23 19.29
N HIS A 428 6.28 -31.03 18.73
CA HIS A 428 6.43 -32.44 19.16
C HIS A 428 6.80 -32.57 20.65
N ALA A 429 7.70 -31.70 21.13
CA ALA A 429 8.07 -31.66 22.54
C ALA A 429 6.88 -31.26 23.45
N ALA A 430 6.11 -30.23 22.99
CA ALA A 430 4.91 -29.79 23.73
C ALA A 430 3.80 -30.86 23.77
N ASP A 431 3.66 -31.63 22.71
CA ASP A 431 2.67 -32.73 22.67
C ASP A 431 3.03 -33.87 23.67
N VAL A 432 4.29 -34.24 23.74
CA VAL A 432 4.81 -35.16 24.77
C VAL A 432 4.61 -34.60 26.18
N LEU A 433 4.86 -33.28 26.36
CA LEU A 433 4.65 -32.59 27.65
C LEU A 433 3.18 -32.67 28.11
N VAL A 434 2.23 -32.41 27.19
CA VAL A 434 0.79 -32.55 27.50
C VAL A 434 0.42 -33.98 27.90
N ALA A 435 0.92 -34.98 27.20
CA ALA A 435 0.66 -36.36 27.53
C ALA A 435 1.18 -36.70 28.95
N ALA A 436 2.41 -36.31 29.29
CA ALA A 436 3.00 -36.54 30.61
C ALA A 436 2.25 -35.79 31.72
N ALA A 437 1.97 -34.48 31.50
CA ALA A 437 1.24 -33.63 32.46
C ALA A 437 -0.20 -34.17 32.68
N GLY A 438 -0.84 -34.67 31.65
CA GLY A 438 -2.17 -35.31 31.75
C GLY A 438 -2.20 -36.50 32.68
N VAL A 439 -1.24 -37.40 32.52
CA VAL A 439 -1.10 -38.58 33.42
C VAL A 439 -0.80 -38.10 34.84
N GLY A 440 0.10 -37.13 35.02
CA GLY A 440 0.45 -36.57 36.33
C GLY A 440 -0.73 -35.92 37.03
N SER A 441 -1.51 -35.10 36.32
CA SER A 441 -2.71 -34.45 36.87
C SER A 441 -3.77 -35.46 37.26
N ALA A 442 -4.05 -36.49 36.43
CA ALA A 442 -5.00 -37.54 36.76
C ALA A 442 -4.58 -38.33 38.01
N ALA A 443 -3.30 -38.73 38.10
CA ALA A 443 -2.76 -39.46 39.24
C ALA A 443 -2.81 -38.64 40.53
N ALA A 444 -2.42 -37.32 40.49
CA ALA A 444 -2.42 -36.45 41.64
C ALA A 444 -3.84 -36.18 42.17
N ARG A 445 -4.83 -35.97 41.28
CA ARG A 445 -6.25 -35.85 41.69
C ARG A 445 -6.79 -37.12 42.35
N THR A 446 -6.56 -38.26 41.71
CA THR A 446 -6.98 -39.55 42.31
C THR A 446 -6.31 -39.76 43.67
N GLY A 447 -5.01 -39.49 43.78
CA GLY A 447 -4.29 -39.56 45.07
C GLY A 447 -4.90 -38.67 46.16
N PHE A 448 -5.28 -37.42 45.81
CA PHE A 448 -5.96 -36.50 46.72
C PHE A 448 -7.36 -37.02 47.13
N GLU A 449 -8.16 -37.55 46.18
CA GLU A 449 -9.50 -38.06 46.46
C GLU A 449 -9.49 -39.25 47.42
N VAL A 450 -8.53 -40.19 47.25
CA VAL A 450 -8.39 -41.34 48.12
C VAL A 450 -7.59 -41.07 49.39
N GLY A 451 -7.00 -39.87 49.54
CA GLY A 451 -6.35 -39.40 50.76
C GLY A 451 -4.86 -39.82 50.89
N VAL A 452 -4.20 -40.26 49.82
CA VAL A 452 -2.78 -40.57 49.81
C VAL A 452 -1.90 -39.47 49.19
N GLY A 453 -2.54 -38.44 48.60
CA GLY A 453 -1.89 -37.26 48.05
C GLY A 453 -2.35 -35.97 48.74
N THR A 454 -1.63 -34.89 48.55
CA THR A 454 -2.00 -33.57 49.07
C THR A 454 -2.76 -32.72 48.05
N LEU A 455 -3.56 -31.77 48.51
CA LEU A 455 -4.20 -30.75 47.64
C LEU A 455 -3.17 -29.99 46.85
N THR A 456 -2.03 -29.64 47.45
CA THR A 456 -0.95 -28.93 46.82
C THR A 456 -0.38 -29.69 45.61
N ASP A 457 -0.23 -31.00 45.72
CA ASP A 457 0.26 -31.83 44.60
C ASP A 457 -0.75 -31.84 43.46
N ALA A 458 -2.04 -32.00 43.78
CA ALA A 458 -3.11 -31.96 42.77
C ALA A 458 -3.17 -30.59 42.07
N ALA A 459 -3.04 -29.49 42.84
CA ALA A 459 -3.02 -28.14 42.33
C ALA A 459 -1.82 -27.90 41.39
N ALA A 460 -0.64 -28.31 41.78
CA ALA A 460 0.58 -28.15 40.99
C ALA A 460 0.50 -28.95 39.69
N ALA A 461 -0.04 -30.19 39.76
CA ALA A 461 -0.20 -31.03 38.59
C ALA A 461 -1.25 -30.46 37.59
N ASP A 462 -2.37 -29.93 38.09
CA ASP A 462 -3.40 -29.29 37.27
C ASP A 462 -2.88 -28.06 36.60
N LYS A 463 -2.10 -27.22 37.31
CA LYS A 463 -1.43 -26.05 36.73
C LYS A 463 -0.42 -26.48 35.65
N ALA A 464 0.38 -27.51 35.90
CA ALA A 464 1.34 -28.03 34.93
C ALA A 464 0.64 -28.52 33.65
N LEU A 465 -0.54 -29.16 33.77
CA LEU A 465 -1.35 -29.59 32.64
C LEU A 465 -1.87 -28.39 31.83
N LEU A 466 -2.40 -27.35 32.50
CA LEU A 466 -2.86 -26.12 31.81
C LEU A 466 -1.71 -25.42 31.10
N ASP A 467 -0.56 -25.30 31.76
CA ASP A 467 0.64 -24.70 31.16
C ASP A 467 1.14 -25.50 29.95
N ALA A 468 1.11 -26.83 30.00
CA ALA A 468 1.46 -27.73 28.90
C ALA A 468 0.47 -27.59 27.72
N GLU A 469 -0.84 -27.56 27.98
CA GLU A 469 -1.87 -27.37 26.94
C GLU A 469 -1.72 -26.01 26.26
N ASN A 470 -1.43 -24.95 27.01
CA ASN A 470 -1.14 -23.62 26.48
C ASN A 470 0.13 -23.64 25.62
N ALA A 471 1.21 -24.26 26.10
CA ALA A 471 2.45 -24.42 25.35
C ALA A 471 2.24 -25.15 24.03
N ARG A 472 1.42 -26.22 24.03
CA ARG A 472 1.06 -26.97 22.80
C ARG A 472 0.25 -26.10 21.85
N ALA A 473 -0.71 -25.32 22.34
CA ALA A 473 -1.51 -24.40 21.50
C ALA A 473 -0.62 -23.34 20.83
N ASP A 474 0.33 -22.77 21.57
CA ASP A 474 1.29 -21.79 21.05
C ASP A 474 2.30 -22.44 20.09
N ALA A 475 2.83 -23.61 20.40
CA ALA A 475 3.75 -24.33 19.52
C ALA A 475 3.09 -24.71 18.19
N ARG A 476 1.81 -25.15 18.22
CA ARG A 476 1.02 -25.41 17.01
C ARG A 476 0.87 -24.14 16.17
N ARG A 477 0.47 -23.04 16.79
CA ARG A 477 0.37 -21.74 16.11
C ARG A 477 1.70 -21.37 15.47
N ASN A 478 2.79 -21.45 16.23
CA ASN A 478 4.13 -21.09 15.75
C ASN A 478 4.57 -21.96 14.56
N ALA A 479 4.23 -23.24 14.54
CA ALA A 479 4.52 -24.13 13.42
C ALA A 479 3.79 -23.71 12.14
N PHE A 480 2.50 -23.35 12.23
CA PHE A 480 1.73 -22.87 11.08
C PHE A 480 2.17 -21.46 10.66
N ASP A 481 2.48 -20.57 11.61
CA ASP A 481 2.97 -19.22 11.32
C ASP A 481 4.35 -19.27 10.67
N ALA A 482 5.23 -20.18 11.09
CA ALA A 482 6.55 -20.38 10.49
C ALA A 482 6.44 -20.96 9.06
N ALA A 483 5.53 -21.90 8.83
CA ALA A 483 5.25 -22.42 7.49
C ALA A 483 4.69 -21.34 6.56
N ALA A 484 3.74 -20.54 7.04
CA ALA A 484 3.19 -19.41 6.30
C ALA A 484 4.29 -18.36 6.01
N THR A 485 5.19 -18.11 6.96
CA THR A 485 6.33 -17.20 6.78
C THR A 485 7.29 -17.73 5.71
N LEU A 486 7.65 -19.00 5.77
CA LEU A 486 8.52 -19.61 4.75
C LEU A 486 7.86 -19.53 3.36
N ALA A 487 6.59 -19.87 3.25
CA ALA A 487 5.84 -19.76 2.00
C ALA A 487 5.79 -18.29 1.48
N PHE A 488 5.63 -17.33 2.38
CA PHE A 488 5.63 -15.90 2.03
C PHE A 488 7.00 -15.43 1.51
N VAL A 489 8.08 -15.71 2.24
CA VAL A 489 9.43 -15.26 1.85
C VAL A 489 9.99 -16.02 0.62
N THR A 490 9.42 -17.18 0.30
CA THR A 490 9.74 -17.93 -0.92
C THR A 490 8.80 -17.60 -2.09
N ALA A 491 7.91 -16.63 -1.95
CA ALA A 491 6.87 -16.26 -2.91
C ALA A 491 5.92 -17.44 -3.29
N GLY A 492 5.80 -18.43 -2.39
CA GLY A 492 4.98 -19.61 -2.58
C GLY A 492 3.55 -19.48 -2.05
N LEU A 493 3.14 -18.32 -1.51
CA LEU A 493 1.76 -18.07 -1.10
C LEU A 493 0.91 -17.79 -2.34
N THR A 494 0.45 -18.87 -2.98
CA THR A 494 -0.64 -18.80 -3.96
C THR A 494 -1.98 -18.89 -3.22
N ALA A 495 -3.06 -18.41 -3.86
CA ALA A 495 -4.41 -18.48 -3.28
C ALA A 495 -4.94 -19.92 -3.13
N GLU A 496 -4.30 -20.90 -3.76
CA GLU A 496 -4.59 -22.32 -3.56
C GLU A 496 -3.65 -22.89 -2.51
N PRO A 497 -4.20 -23.46 -1.43
CA PRO A 497 -3.41 -24.31 -0.53
C PRO A 497 -2.92 -25.54 -1.30
N PRO A 498 -1.69 -26.02 -1.06
CA PRO A 498 -1.19 -27.23 -1.64
C PRO A 498 -2.00 -28.46 -1.21
#